data_619ebd68fdab5c022f712a4d1555cde7
#
_entry.id   619ebd68fdab5c022f712a4d1555cde7
#
_cell.length_a   1.000
_cell.length_b   1.000
_cell.length_c   1.000
_cell.angle_alpha   90.00
_cell.angle_beta   90.00
_cell.angle_gamma   90.00
#
_symmetry.space_group_name_H-M   'P 1'
#
loop_
_entity.id
_entity.type
_entity.pdbx_description
1 polymer ?
#
loop_
_entity_poly.entity_id
_entity_poly.type
_entity_poly.pdbx_seq_one_letter_code
_entity_poly.pdbx_strand_id
1 'polypeptide(L)'
;MQPYLTIGMAHFEDYDGVYFTIQNLRANYPDLMRRTEFVLVDNSPDTEHGKLVRDLTDHDPSNGRHAPAAVDNMGSKYIAMPDNKGTSITREAIFTHAEGEYVLVMDCHLVHHRDNLLPLLRYYQDNPDTRNIISGPIVYDDLRRYSSHYDIQWR
;
A
#
# COMPACT_ATOMS: atom_id res chain seq x y z
N MET A 1 -8.49 -12.33 -13.34
CA MET A 1 -9.55 -11.39 -12.87
C MET A 1 -8.82 -10.11 -12.49
N GLN A 2 -9.29 -8.95 -12.94
CA GLN A 2 -8.64 -7.67 -12.63
C GLN A 2 -8.84 -7.33 -11.15
N PRO A 3 -7.81 -6.85 -10.44
CA PRO A 3 -7.96 -6.36 -9.08
C PRO A 3 -8.93 -5.18 -9.00
N TYR A 4 -9.66 -5.08 -7.91
CA TYR A 4 -10.54 -3.93 -7.66
C TYR A 4 -9.74 -2.74 -7.11
N LEU A 5 -8.75 -3.01 -6.27
CA LEU A 5 -7.90 -2.01 -5.66
C LEU A 5 -6.43 -2.40 -5.80
N THR A 6 -5.58 -1.45 -6.19
CA THR A 6 -4.14 -1.53 -6.00
C THR A 6 -3.77 -0.72 -4.76
N ILE A 7 -3.06 -1.33 -3.82
CA ILE A 7 -2.42 -0.61 -2.71
C ILE A 7 -0.92 -0.57 -2.99
N GLY A 8 -0.41 0.64 -3.23
CA GLY A 8 0.99 0.88 -3.50
C GLY A 8 1.71 1.46 -2.28
N MET A 9 2.83 0.85 -1.91
CA MET A 9 3.71 1.30 -0.83
C MET A 9 5.14 1.37 -1.33
N ALA A 10 5.83 2.50 -1.03
CA ALA A 10 7.26 2.63 -1.21
C ALA A 10 7.95 2.52 0.16
N HIS A 11 9.03 1.77 0.24
CA HIS A 11 9.79 1.63 1.48
C HIS A 11 11.30 1.75 1.27
N PHE A 12 11.99 2.05 2.34
CA PHE A 12 13.45 2.04 2.45
C PHE A 12 13.82 1.44 3.81
N GLU A 13 14.40 0.25 3.82
CA GLU A 13 14.80 -0.49 5.04
C GLU A 13 13.70 -0.61 6.10
N ASP A 14 12.43 -0.77 5.69
CA ASP A 14 11.28 -0.80 6.60
C ASP A 14 10.36 -2.02 6.33
N TYR A 15 10.90 -3.21 6.55
CA TYR A 15 10.11 -4.45 6.46
C TYR A 15 8.97 -4.48 7.48
N ASP A 16 9.24 -4.08 8.72
CA ASP A 16 8.25 -4.14 9.80
C ASP A 16 7.06 -3.24 9.49
N GLY A 17 7.32 -2.03 8.99
CA GLY A 17 6.28 -1.11 8.56
C GLY A 17 5.40 -1.71 7.47
N VAL A 18 6.01 -2.26 6.41
CA VAL A 18 5.27 -2.94 5.32
C VAL A 18 4.43 -4.09 5.88
N TYR A 19 5.04 -4.97 6.68
CA TYR A 19 4.38 -6.14 7.24
C TYR A 19 3.17 -5.76 8.10
N PHE A 20 3.36 -4.90 9.09
CA PHE A 20 2.29 -4.51 10.00
C PHE A 20 1.18 -3.73 9.32
N THR A 21 1.50 -2.88 8.34
CA THR A 21 0.48 -2.18 7.54
C THR A 21 -0.39 -3.18 6.77
N ILE A 22 0.21 -4.16 6.11
CA ILE A 22 -0.53 -5.22 5.40
C ILE A 22 -1.41 -6.02 6.38
N GLN A 23 -0.87 -6.42 7.54
CA GLN A 23 -1.66 -7.17 8.53
C GLN A 23 -2.82 -6.34 9.09
N ASN A 24 -2.62 -5.05 9.34
CA ASN A 24 -3.68 -4.15 9.77
C ASN A 24 -4.80 -4.04 8.72
N LEU A 25 -4.45 -3.87 7.46
CA LEU A 25 -5.42 -3.83 6.36
C LEU A 25 -6.22 -5.13 6.25
N ARG A 26 -5.56 -6.28 6.38
CA ARG A 26 -6.22 -7.60 6.34
C ARG A 26 -7.16 -7.83 7.50
N ALA A 27 -6.75 -7.42 8.69
CA ALA A 27 -7.58 -7.54 9.89
C ALA A 27 -8.84 -6.66 9.80
N ASN A 28 -8.71 -5.45 9.24
CA ASN A 28 -9.80 -4.48 9.18
C ASN A 28 -10.69 -4.63 7.93
N TYR A 29 -10.15 -5.16 6.81
CA TYR A 29 -10.85 -5.21 5.52
C TYR A 29 -10.67 -6.57 4.81
N PRO A 30 -10.99 -7.71 5.45
CA PRO A 30 -10.69 -9.03 4.90
C PRO A 30 -11.32 -9.28 3.52
N ASP A 31 -12.54 -8.82 3.28
CA ASP A 31 -13.23 -9.01 2.00
C ASP A 31 -12.67 -8.11 0.89
N LEU A 32 -12.28 -6.88 1.22
CA LEU A 32 -11.62 -5.98 0.28
C LEU A 32 -10.26 -6.54 -0.14
N MET A 33 -9.49 -7.06 0.82
CA MET A 33 -8.15 -7.60 0.56
C MET A 33 -8.15 -8.78 -0.41
N ARG A 34 -9.22 -9.57 -0.49
CA ARG A 34 -9.36 -10.65 -1.50
C ARG A 34 -9.42 -10.14 -2.95
N ARG A 35 -9.69 -8.87 -3.13
CA ARG A 35 -9.81 -8.20 -4.43
C ARG A 35 -8.76 -7.11 -4.62
N THR A 36 -7.75 -7.12 -3.76
CA THR A 36 -6.68 -6.11 -3.72
C THR A 36 -5.37 -6.74 -4.17
N GLU A 37 -4.61 -6.07 -5.00
CA GLU A 37 -3.19 -6.33 -5.24
C GLU A 37 -2.34 -5.34 -4.43
N PHE A 38 -1.12 -5.75 -4.08
CA PHE A 38 -0.12 -4.86 -3.52
C PHE A 38 0.99 -4.60 -4.55
N VAL A 39 1.42 -3.35 -4.67
CA VAL A 39 2.62 -2.97 -5.41
C VAL A 39 3.62 -2.41 -4.39
N LEU A 40 4.64 -3.20 -4.07
CA LEU A 40 5.67 -2.87 -3.09
C LEU A 40 6.93 -2.41 -3.82
N VAL A 41 7.27 -1.13 -3.67
CA VAL A 41 8.44 -0.53 -4.32
C VAL A 41 9.55 -0.35 -3.31
N ASP A 42 10.67 -1.02 -3.55
CA ASP A 42 11.79 -1.10 -2.62
C ASP A 42 12.99 -0.29 -3.10
N ASN A 43 13.35 0.74 -2.33
CA ASN A 43 14.53 1.57 -2.55
C ASN A 43 15.82 1.01 -1.93
N SER A 44 15.75 -0.15 -1.27
CA SER A 44 16.86 -0.81 -0.55
C SER A 44 16.91 -2.32 -0.79
N PRO A 45 16.80 -2.80 -2.05
CA PRO A 45 16.53 -4.21 -2.37
C PRO A 45 17.64 -5.17 -1.97
N ASP A 46 18.86 -4.67 -1.79
CA ASP A 46 20.03 -5.48 -1.43
C ASP A 46 20.20 -5.66 0.09
N THR A 47 19.37 -5.00 0.90
CA THR A 47 19.38 -5.10 2.36
C THR A 47 18.62 -6.35 2.83
N GLU A 48 18.75 -6.66 4.12
CA GLU A 48 17.95 -7.71 4.77
C GLU A 48 16.46 -7.39 4.71
N HIS A 49 16.08 -6.14 4.94
CA HIS A 49 14.69 -5.66 4.84
C HIS A 49 14.13 -5.87 3.42
N GLY A 50 14.90 -5.54 2.39
CA GLY A 50 14.48 -5.75 0.99
C GLY A 50 14.24 -7.21 0.65
N LYS A 51 15.10 -8.12 1.14
CA LYS A 51 14.90 -9.56 0.97
C LYS A 51 13.63 -10.05 1.65
N LEU A 52 13.38 -9.62 2.89
CA LEU A 52 12.18 -9.99 3.63
C LEU A 52 10.89 -9.46 2.97
N VAL A 53 10.90 -8.23 2.42
CA VAL A 53 9.74 -7.70 1.69
C VAL A 53 9.51 -8.46 0.38
N ARG A 54 10.57 -8.84 -0.33
CA ARG A 54 10.47 -9.70 -1.51
C ARG A 54 9.83 -11.04 -1.15
N ASP A 55 10.28 -11.66 -0.06
CA ASP A 55 9.73 -12.94 0.42
C ASP A 55 8.23 -12.84 0.80
N LEU A 56 7.72 -11.63 1.14
CA LEU A 56 6.28 -11.42 1.36
C LEU A 56 5.47 -11.53 0.06
N THR A 57 6.07 -11.23 -1.09
CA THR A 57 5.40 -11.24 -2.38
C THR A 57 5.62 -12.54 -3.15
N ASP A 58 6.69 -13.27 -2.83
CA ASP A 58 7.03 -14.53 -3.49
C ASP A 58 6.20 -15.68 -2.92
N HIS A 59 5.04 -15.90 -3.53
CA HIS A 59 4.23 -17.07 -3.27
C HIS A 59 4.69 -18.23 -4.14
N ASP A 60 5.65 -19.01 -3.69
CA ASP A 60 6.02 -20.29 -4.31
C ASP A 60 5.59 -21.45 -3.40
N PRO A 61 4.42 -22.05 -3.63
CA PRO A 61 3.95 -23.17 -2.85
C PRO A 61 4.84 -24.44 -3.01
N SER A 62 5.71 -24.50 -4.04
CA SER A 62 6.55 -25.67 -4.33
C SER A 62 7.73 -25.80 -3.38
N ASN A 63 8.17 -24.74 -2.74
CA ASN A 63 9.31 -24.72 -1.82
C ASN A 63 8.92 -24.78 -0.32
N GLY A 64 7.63 -25.00 -0.01
CA GLY A 64 7.12 -25.06 1.35
C GLY A 64 7.16 -23.71 2.10
N ARG A 65 7.56 -22.65 1.44
CA ARG A 65 7.42 -21.29 1.94
C ARG A 65 5.96 -20.89 1.77
N HIS A 66 5.19 -21.16 2.79
CA HIS A 66 3.99 -20.38 2.98
C HIS A 66 4.48 -18.96 3.27
N ALA A 67 4.44 -18.07 2.28
CA ALA A 67 4.44 -16.66 2.58
C ALA A 67 3.46 -16.51 3.74
N PRO A 68 3.86 -15.96 4.89
CA PRO A 68 2.95 -15.84 6.00
C PRO A 68 1.74 -15.14 5.45
N ALA A 69 0.70 -15.90 5.13
CA ALA A 69 -0.58 -15.56 4.48
C ALA A 69 -0.85 -14.06 4.19
N ALA A 70 0.18 -13.29 4.08
CA ALA A 70 0.14 -11.85 4.05
C ALA A 70 -0.39 -11.35 2.72
N VAL A 71 -0.03 -12.00 1.64
CA VAL A 71 -0.19 -11.42 0.32
C VAL A 71 -0.81 -12.42 -0.67
N ASP A 72 -1.52 -13.41 -0.15
CA ASP A 72 -2.27 -14.40 -0.95
C ASP A 72 -3.54 -13.76 -1.57
N ASN A 73 -3.32 -12.61 -2.21
CA ASN A 73 -4.33 -11.81 -2.85
C ASN A 73 -4.01 -11.76 -4.35
N MET A 74 -4.69 -11.01 -5.11
CA MET A 74 -4.72 -10.88 -6.56
C MET A 74 -3.37 -10.62 -7.28
N GLY A 75 -2.24 -11.16 -6.78
CA GLY A 75 -0.95 -11.05 -7.44
C GLY A 75 -0.15 -9.83 -7.02
N SER A 76 0.40 -9.84 -5.81
CA SER A 76 1.28 -8.77 -5.33
C SER A 76 2.56 -8.69 -6.13
N LYS A 77 3.06 -7.47 -6.34
CA LYS A 77 4.24 -7.16 -7.14
C LYS A 77 5.32 -6.53 -6.28
N TYR A 78 6.53 -7.04 -6.38
CA TYR A 78 7.72 -6.45 -5.81
C TYR A 78 8.54 -5.77 -6.90
N ILE A 79 8.85 -4.49 -6.70
CA ILE A 79 9.60 -3.66 -7.64
C ILE A 79 10.89 -3.18 -6.95
N ALA A 80 12.03 -3.73 -7.37
CA ALA A 80 13.33 -3.32 -6.85
C ALA A 80 13.83 -2.03 -7.52
N MET A 81 14.30 -1.07 -6.71
CA MET A 81 14.94 0.17 -7.16
C MET A 81 16.31 0.36 -6.48
N PRO A 82 17.38 -0.29 -6.99
CA PRO A 82 18.66 -0.36 -6.29
C PRO A 82 19.38 1.00 -6.13
N ASP A 83 19.05 1.98 -6.96
CA ASP A 83 19.76 3.28 -6.98
C ASP A 83 19.11 4.33 -6.05
N ASN A 84 18.21 3.96 -5.17
CA ASN A 84 17.46 4.87 -4.30
C ASN A 84 16.98 6.13 -5.07
N LYS A 85 16.00 5.95 -5.93
CA LYS A 85 15.50 7.00 -6.83
C LYS A 85 14.69 8.11 -6.12
N GLY A 86 14.50 7.98 -4.82
CA GLY A 86 13.70 8.92 -4.03
C GLY A 86 12.20 8.72 -4.18
N THR A 87 11.44 9.51 -3.42
CA THR A 87 10.01 9.29 -3.20
C THR A 87 9.15 9.44 -4.44
N SER A 88 9.46 10.39 -5.33
CA SER A 88 8.62 10.68 -6.50
C SER A 88 8.65 9.55 -7.53
N ILE A 89 9.84 9.05 -7.84
CA ILE A 89 10.02 7.99 -8.84
C ILE A 89 9.44 6.66 -8.32
N THR A 90 9.57 6.39 -7.03
CA THR A 90 8.99 5.18 -6.44
C THR A 90 7.46 5.22 -6.45
N ARG A 91 6.86 6.40 -6.25
CA ARG A 91 5.39 6.55 -6.37
C ARG A 91 4.93 6.44 -7.83
N GLU A 92 5.70 6.95 -8.80
CA GLU A 92 5.43 6.75 -10.21
C GLU A 92 5.44 5.26 -10.59
N ALA A 93 6.39 4.50 -10.07
CA ALA A 93 6.45 3.05 -10.30
C ALA A 93 5.19 2.33 -9.80
N ILE A 94 4.58 2.78 -8.70
CA ILE A 94 3.29 2.23 -8.24
C ILE A 94 2.24 2.38 -9.34
N PHE A 95 2.05 3.59 -9.88
CA PHE A 95 1.05 3.82 -10.92
C PHE A 95 1.36 3.06 -12.21
N THR A 96 2.64 2.89 -12.56
CA THR A 96 3.07 2.14 -13.75
C THR A 96 2.72 0.66 -13.67
N HIS A 97 2.73 0.08 -12.47
CA HIS A 97 2.52 -1.36 -12.26
C HIS A 97 1.14 -1.71 -11.69
N ALA A 98 0.35 -0.70 -11.32
CA ALA A 98 -1.01 -0.90 -10.83
C ALA A 98 -1.94 -1.45 -11.91
N GLU A 99 -2.72 -2.48 -11.57
CA GLU A 99 -3.73 -3.08 -12.44
C GLU A 99 -5.15 -2.93 -11.87
N GLY A 100 -5.27 -2.42 -10.64
CA GLY A 100 -6.56 -2.19 -9.99
C GLY A 100 -7.40 -1.10 -10.65
N GLU A 101 -8.71 -1.21 -10.51
CA GLU A 101 -9.65 -0.16 -10.92
C GLU A 101 -9.38 1.15 -10.17
N TYR A 102 -9.02 1.03 -8.89
CA TYR A 102 -8.61 2.15 -8.03
C TYR A 102 -7.18 1.94 -7.54
N VAL A 103 -6.47 3.05 -7.32
CA VAL A 103 -5.10 3.04 -6.80
C VAL A 103 -5.03 3.85 -5.51
N LEU A 104 -4.60 3.22 -4.44
CA LEU A 104 -4.26 3.85 -3.16
C LEU A 104 -2.75 3.87 -3.00
N VAL A 105 -2.14 5.05 -2.95
CA VAL A 105 -0.73 5.22 -2.62
C VAL A 105 -0.63 5.66 -1.16
N MET A 106 0.19 4.97 -0.39
CA MET A 106 0.34 5.21 1.04
C MET A 106 1.75 4.91 1.54
N ASP A 107 2.10 5.43 2.70
CA ASP A 107 3.33 5.07 3.37
C ASP A 107 3.22 3.65 3.97
N CYS A 108 4.36 2.99 4.14
CA CYS A 108 4.42 1.59 4.53
C CYS A 108 4.33 1.34 6.05
N HIS A 109 4.16 2.36 6.88
CA HIS A 109 4.10 2.27 8.35
C HIS A 109 2.84 2.94 8.92
N LEU A 110 1.69 2.62 8.30
CA LEU A 110 0.41 3.20 8.69
C LEU A 110 -0.51 2.16 9.34
N VAL A 111 -1.26 2.61 10.33
CA VAL A 111 -2.37 1.87 10.91
C VAL A 111 -3.68 2.47 10.41
N HIS A 112 -4.45 1.67 9.70
CA HIS A 112 -5.75 2.08 9.18
C HIS A 112 -6.85 1.79 10.18
N HIS A 113 -7.67 2.79 10.43
CA HIS A 113 -8.92 2.57 11.15
C HIS A 113 -9.92 1.84 10.23
N ARG A 114 -10.66 0.89 10.78
CA ARG A 114 -11.57 -0.01 10.02
C ARG A 114 -12.67 0.69 9.21
N ASP A 115 -12.90 1.98 9.42
CA ASP A 115 -13.97 2.71 8.75
C ASP A 115 -13.44 3.78 7.79
N ASN A 116 -12.14 3.80 7.44
CA ASN A 116 -11.59 4.88 6.62
C ASN A 116 -11.53 4.59 5.10
N LEU A 117 -11.31 3.35 4.67
CA LEU A 117 -11.15 3.03 3.24
C LEU A 117 -12.49 2.85 2.50
N LEU A 118 -13.47 2.20 3.13
CA LEU A 118 -14.74 1.93 2.46
C LEU A 118 -15.51 3.19 2.06
N PRO A 119 -15.56 4.26 2.87
CA PRO A 119 -16.17 5.53 2.45
C PRO A 119 -15.48 6.17 1.23
N LEU A 120 -14.13 6.08 1.14
CA LEU A 120 -13.40 6.59 -0.01
C LEU A 120 -13.75 5.83 -1.29
N LEU A 121 -13.81 4.50 -1.24
CA LEU A 121 -14.19 3.68 -2.37
C LEU A 121 -15.64 3.94 -2.79
N ARG A 122 -16.57 4.09 -1.84
CA ARG A 122 -17.97 4.48 -2.14
C ARG A 122 -18.06 5.83 -2.84
N TYR A 123 -17.27 6.81 -2.37
CA TYR A 123 -17.26 8.12 -3.04
C TYR A 123 -16.94 8.00 -4.53
N TYR A 124 -15.94 7.19 -4.90
CA TYR A 124 -15.59 7.00 -6.31
C TYR A 124 -16.66 6.20 -7.07
N GLN A 125 -17.29 5.22 -6.44
CA GLN A 125 -18.41 4.48 -7.04
C GLN A 125 -19.63 5.39 -7.32
N ASP A 126 -19.92 6.29 -6.38
CA ASP A 126 -21.05 7.24 -6.49
C ASP A 126 -20.73 8.41 -7.45
N ASN A 127 -19.46 8.64 -7.76
CA ASN A 127 -19.00 9.72 -8.62
C ASN A 127 -18.03 9.19 -9.71
N PRO A 128 -18.48 8.34 -10.63
CA PRO A 128 -17.60 7.64 -11.59
C PRO A 128 -16.85 8.58 -12.55
N ASP A 129 -17.39 9.77 -12.80
CA ASP A 129 -16.76 10.76 -13.68
C ASP A 129 -15.79 11.71 -12.93
N THR A 130 -15.62 11.51 -11.62
CA THR A 130 -14.74 12.38 -10.83
C THR A 130 -13.29 12.22 -11.24
N ARG A 131 -12.57 13.35 -11.29
CA ARG A 131 -11.10 13.40 -11.44
C ARG A 131 -10.40 13.85 -10.17
N ASN A 132 -11.12 13.86 -9.06
CA ASN A 132 -10.56 14.27 -7.78
C ASN A 132 -9.59 13.24 -7.24
N ILE A 133 -8.46 13.71 -6.72
CA ILE A 133 -7.58 12.94 -5.87
C ILE A 133 -8.02 13.21 -4.43
N ILE A 134 -8.31 12.14 -3.69
CA ILE A 134 -8.74 12.26 -2.29
C ILE A 134 -7.58 11.82 -1.41
N SER A 135 -7.26 12.64 -0.42
CA SER A 135 -6.30 12.33 0.64
C SER A 135 -7.02 12.30 1.99
N GLY A 136 -6.65 11.34 2.82
CA GLY A 136 -7.13 11.25 4.20
C GLY A 136 -6.21 11.96 5.18
N PRO A 137 -6.71 12.34 6.37
CA PRO A 137 -5.85 12.84 7.43
C PRO A 137 -4.96 11.72 7.97
N ILE A 138 -3.67 12.04 8.13
CA ILE A 138 -2.72 11.20 8.87
C ILE A 138 -2.58 11.83 10.26
N VAL A 139 -2.81 11.03 11.30
CA VAL A 139 -2.56 11.40 12.70
C VAL A 139 -1.27 10.76 13.18
N TYR A 140 -0.57 11.47 14.08
CA TYR A 140 0.58 10.89 14.77
C TYR A 140 0.14 9.76 15.72
N ASP A 141 1.09 9.02 16.22
CA ASP A 141 0.93 7.90 17.16
C ASP A 141 0.25 8.32 18.48
N ASP A 142 0.34 9.59 18.86
CA ASP A 142 -0.37 10.15 20.01
C ASP A 142 -1.87 10.36 19.78
N LEU A 143 -2.36 10.15 18.55
CA LEU A 143 -3.74 10.33 18.08
C LEU A 143 -4.34 11.71 18.35
N ARG A 144 -3.51 12.72 18.58
CA ARG A 144 -3.93 14.09 18.95
C ARG A 144 -3.55 15.13 17.91
N ARG A 145 -2.46 14.90 17.20
CA ARG A 145 -1.92 15.84 16.20
C ARG A 145 -2.06 15.25 14.81
N TYR A 146 -2.31 16.11 13.85
CA TYR A 146 -2.32 15.73 12.45
C TYR A 146 -0.93 15.89 11.84
N SER A 147 -0.50 14.88 11.08
CA SER A 147 0.72 14.91 10.28
C SER A 147 0.48 15.52 8.91
N SER A 148 -0.73 15.42 8.39
CA SER A 148 -1.08 15.98 7.10
C SER A 148 -1.44 17.45 7.21
N HIS A 149 -0.97 18.27 6.25
CA HIS A 149 -1.24 19.70 6.19
C HIS A 149 -2.68 19.95 5.73
N TYR A 150 -3.60 20.10 6.71
CA TYR A 150 -4.96 20.58 6.47
C TYR A 150 -5.13 22.06 6.81
N ASP A 151 -4.02 22.77 6.95
CA ASP A 151 -4.11 24.19 7.20
C ASP A 151 -4.61 24.90 5.94
N ILE A 152 -5.75 25.59 6.11
CA ILE A 152 -6.38 26.48 5.11
C ILE A 152 -5.44 27.67 4.77
N GLN A 153 -4.17 27.55 4.94
CA GLN A 153 -3.17 28.60 4.67
C GLN A 153 -2.82 28.78 3.19
N TRP A 154 -3.39 27.97 2.33
CA TRP A 154 -3.29 28.16 0.86
C TRP A 154 -4.42 29.06 0.37
N ARG A 155 -4.48 30.29 0.88
CA ARG A 155 -5.32 31.35 0.30
C ARG A 155 -4.48 32.27 -0.57
#